data_8415ce055e48fb2954ae7938699a6837
#
_entry.id   8415ce055e48fb2954ae7938699a6837
#
_cell.length_a   1.000
_cell.length_b   1.000
_cell.length_c   1.000
_cell.angle_alpha   90.00
_cell.angle_beta   90.00
_cell.angle_gamma   90.00
#
_symmetry.space_group_name_H-M   'P 1'
#
loop_
_entity.id
_entity.type
_entity.pdbx_description
1 polymer ?
#
loop_
_entity_poly.entity_id
_entity_poly.type
_entity_poly.pdbx_seq_one_letter_code
_entity_poly.pdbx_strand_id
1 'polypeptide(L)'
;MADTAMDYEAVQGFADGFGKIGENFKRVSKVLQAAIMILRASAFSGSFGAAALARYLSGIKPNIDRLAATCSEFDTDLRAATAAHREADEAAEARF
;
A
#
# COMPACT_ATOMS: atom_id res chain seq x y z
N MET A 1 -5.75 -27.03 20.64
CA MET A 1 -5.33 -25.74 21.13
C MET A 1 -5.79 -24.67 20.17
N ALA A 2 -6.57 -23.73 20.66
CA ALA A 2 -7.05 -22.61 19.85
C ALA A 2 -5.90 -21.75 19.30
N ASP A 3 -4.77 -21.75 20.02
CA ASP A 3 -3.59 -20.96 19.72
C ASP A 3 -2.92 -21.32 18.39
N THR A 4 -3.18 -22.51 17.89
CA THR A 4 -2.61 -22.96 16.62
C THR A 4 -3.54 -22.73 15.43
N ALA A 5 -4.78 -22.38 15.68
CA ALA A 5 -5.74 -22.07 14.62
C ALA A 5 -5.55 -20.63 14.16
N MET A 6 -5.44 -20.43 12.86
CA MET A 6 -5.39 -19.10 12.28
C MET A 6 -6.79 -18.48 12.36
N ASP A 7 -6.87 -17.25 12.84
CA ASP A 7 -8.08 -16.46 12.78
C ASP A 7 -8.18 -15.83 11.39
N TYR A 8 -8.85 -16.52 10.49
CA TYR A 8 -8.98 -16.09 9.09
C TYR A 8 -9.67 -14.75 8.95
N GLU A 9 -10.65 -14.47 9.79
CA GLU A 9 -11.35 -13.20 9.77
C GLU A 9 -10.44 -12.04 10.14
N ALA A 10 -9.63 -12.21 11.18
CA ALA A 10 -8.67 -11.20 11.60
C ALA A 10 -7.60 -10.97 10.53
N VAL A 11 -7.04 -12.03 9.95
CA VAL A 11 -6.03 -11.92 8.89
C VAL A 11 -6.60 -11.23 7.66
N GLN A 12 -7.83 -11.56 7.28
CA GLN A 12 -8.50 -10.92 6.16
C GLN A 12 -8.75 -9.44 6.45
N GLY A 13 -9.09 -9.09 7.67
CA GLY A 13 -9.23 -7.70 8.10
C GLY A 13 -7.94 -6.92 7.97
N PHE A 14 -6.80 -7.52 8.33
CA PHE A 14 -5.49 -6.91 8.13
C PHE A 14 -5.17 -6.74 6.64
N ALA A 15 -5.46 -7.75 5.82
CA ALA A 15 -5.24 -7.66 4.38
C ALA A 15 -6.07 -6.52 3.76
N ASP A 16 -7.34 -6.42 4.12
CA ASP A 16 -8.22 -5.34 3.67
C ASP A 16 -7.69 -3.98 4.12
N GLY A 17 -7.19 -3.88 5.35
CA GLY A 17 -6.59 -2.66 5.89
C GLY A 17 -5.37 -2.23 5.09
N PHE A 18 -4.46 -3.15 4.78
CA PHE A 18 -3.29 -2.85 3.96
C PHE A 18 -3.68 -2.46 2.54
N GLY A 19 -4.68 -3.11 1.96
CA GLY A 19 -5.20 -2.74 0.65
C GLY A 19 -5.72 -1.31 0.62
N LYS A 20 -6.49 -0.91 1.63
CA LYS A 20 -7.02 0.46 1.75
C LYS A 20 -5.90 1.49 1.95
N ILE A 21 -4.92 1.18 2.79
CA ILE A 21 -3.76 2.05 3.01
C ILE A 21 -2.99 2.22 1.70
N GLY A 22 -2.77 1.13 0.97
CA GLY A 22 -2.10 1.17 -0.34
C GLY A 22 -2.84 2.05 -1.33
N GLU A 23 -4.17 1.96 -1.40
CA GLU A 23 -4.99 2.83 -2.24
C GLU A 23 -4.89 4.29 -1.83
N ASN A 24 -4.87 4.58 -0.53
CA ASN A 24 -4.70 5.93 -0.02
C ASN A 24 -3.34 6.51 -0.43
N PHE A 25 -2.27 5.73 -0.33
CA PHE A 25 -0.95 6.16 -0.79
C PHE A 25 -0.93 6.42 -2.29
N LYS A 26 -1.63 5.61 -3.08
CA LYS A 26 -1.75 5.86 -4.53
C LYS A 26 -2.47 7.17 -4.82
N ARG A 27 -3.51 7.50 -4.06
CA ARG A 27 -4.19 8.80 -4.18
C ARG A 27 -3.27 9.95 -3.81
N VAL A 28 -2.54 9.80 -2.70
CA VAL A 28 -1.55 10.81 -2.28
C VAL A 28 -0.50 11.00 -3.36
N SER A 29 -0.02 9.93 -3.96
CA SER A 29 0.95 10.01 -5.05
C SER A 29 0.40 10.79 -6.25
N LYS A 30 -0.86 10.58 -6.62
CA LYS A 30 -1.50 11.34 -7.70
C LYS A 30 -1.64 12.81 -7.36
N VAL A 31 -2.03 13.13 -6.13
CA VAL A 31 -2.14 14.53 -5.67
C VAL A 31 -0.76 15.18 -5.67
N LEU A 32 0.27 14.48 -5.22
CA LEU A 32 1.66 14.96 -5.27
C LEU A 32 2.10 15.24 -6.70
N GLN A 33 1.79 14.34 -7.62
CA GLN A 33 2.15 14.55 -9.03
C GLN A 33 1.49 15.80 -9.59
N ALA A 34 0.20 16.00 -9.30
CA ALA A 34 -0.52 17.20 -9.73
C ALA A 34 0.09 18.47 -9.11
N ALA A 35 0.40 18.44 -7.82
CA ALA A 35 1.03 19.56 -7.11
C ALA A 35 2.41 19.86 -7.69
N ILE A 36 3.21 18.86 -7.98
CA ILE A 36 4.53 19.03 -8.61
C ILE A 36 4.41 19.71 -9.96
N MET A 37 3.46 19.30 -10.77
CA MET A 37 3.23 19.89 -12.09
C MET A 37 2.83 21.37 -11.99
N ILE A 38 1.93 21.70 -11.05
CA ILE A 38 1.50 23.06 -10.80
C ILE A 38 2.68 23.92 -10.33
N LEU A 39 3.47 23.39 -9.38
CA LEU A 39 4.63 24.11 -8.85
C LEU A 39 5.70 24.33 -9.90
N ARG A 40 5.94 23.36 -10.78
CA ARG A 40 6.89 23.51 -11.88
C ARG A 40 6.44 24.58 -12.85
N ALA A 41 5.14 24.66 -13.15
CA ALA A 41 4.60 25.70 -13.99
C ALA A 41 4.77 27.08 -13.34
N SER A 42 4.53 27.20 -12.02
CA SER A 42 4.76 28.43 -11.28
C SER A 42 6.24 28.81 -11.23
N ALA A 43 7.14 27.84 -11.08
CA ALA A 43 8.58 28.06 -11.10
C ALA A 43 9.04 28.59 -12.46
N PHE A 44 8.46 28.08 -13.54
CA PHE A 44 8.74 28.54 -14.90
C PHE A 44 8.36 30.00 -15.05
N SER A 45 7.34 30.48 -14.34
CA SER A 45 6.93 31.89 -14.29
C SER A 45 7.77 32.75 -13.35
N GLY A 46 8.82 32.20 -12.73
CA GLY A 46 9.80 32.95 -11.93
C GLY A 46 9.70 32.77 -10.42
N SER A 47 8.89 31.83 -9.92
CA SER A 47 8.79 31.57 -8.48
C SER A 47 9.86 30.58 -8.00
N PHE A 48 10.88 31.10 -7.31
CA PHE A 48 11.94 30.24 -6.73
C PHE A 48 11.42 29.34 -5.61
N GLY A 49 10.48 29.83 -4.81
CA GLY A 49 9.86 29.02 -3.76
C GLY A 49 9.11 27.81 -4.32
N ALA A 50 8.42 28.02 -5.45
CA ALA A 50 7.72 26.92 -6.13
C ALA A 50 8.70 25.88 -6.67
N ALA A 51 9.84 26.29 -7.20
CA ALA A 51 10.87 25.36 -7.67
C ALA A 51 11.44 24.52 -6.55
N ALA A 52 11.75 25.13 -5.40
CA ALA A 52 12.28 24.43 -4.24
C ALA A 52 11.25 23.42 -3.69
N LEU A 53 10.00 23.81 -3.61
CA LEU A 53 8.92 22.94 -3.13
C LEU A 53 8.68 21.77 -4.11
N ALA A 54 8.72 22.03 -5.41
CA ALA A 54 8.59 20.98 -6.41
C ALA A 54 9.69 19.92 -6.28
N ARG A 55 10.93 20.33 -6.03
CA ARG A 55 12.06 19.42 -5.80
C ARG A 55 11.83 18.58 -4.55
N TYR A 56 11.39 19.21 -3.47
CA TYR A 56 11.13 18.53 -2.22
C TYR A 56 10.04 17.44 -2.39
N LEU A 57 8.93 17.80 -3.02
CA LEU A 57 7.84 16.85 -3.27
C LEU A 57 8.25 15.74 -4.24
N SER A 58 9.07 16.06 -5.24
CA SER A 58 9.60 15.07 -6.18
C SER A 58 10.50 14.03 -5.47
N GLY A 59 11.18 14.44 -4.39
CA GLY A 59 11.99 13.53 -3.59
C GLY A 59 11.14 12.63 -2.69
N ILE A 60 9.96 13.09 -2.27
CA ILE A 60 9.04 12.31 -1.43
C ILE A 60 8.24 11.29 -2.24
N LYS A 61 7.82 11.65 -3.44
CA LYS A 61 6.92 10.83 -4.26
C LYS A 61 7.39 9.38 -4.44
N PRO A 62 8.66 9.08 -4.73
CA PRO A 62 9.11 7.69 -4.84
C PRO A 62 8.92 6.89 -3.57
N ASN A 63 9.05 7.51 -2.40
CA ASN A 63 8.83 6.85 -1.12
C ASN A 63 7.35 6.52 -0.92
N ILE A 64 6.46 7.43 -1.28
CA ILE A 64 5.02 7.20 -1.23
C ILE A 64 4.63 6.07 -2.19
N ASP A 65 5.15 6.08 -3.41
CA ASP A 65 4.90 5.04 -4.40
C ASP A 65 5.38 3.66 -3.90
N ARG A 66 6.53 3.63 -3.25
CA ARG A 66 7.08 2.40 -2.66
C ARG A 66 6.22 1.90 -1.51
N LEU A 67 5.74 2.80 -0.65
CA LEU A 67 4.83 2.43 0.43
C LEU A 67 3.51 1.87 -0.11
N ALA A 68 2.97 2.45 -1.16
CA ALA A 68 1.77 1.94 -1.81
C ALA A 68 1.98 0.51 -2.34
N ALA A 69 3.10 0.28 -3.01
CA ALA A 69 3.47 -1.04 -3.53
C ALA A 69 3.64 -2.06 -2.40
N THR A 70 4.32 -1.68 -1.32
CA THR A 70 4.55 -2.53 -0.16
C THR A 70 3.22 -2.93 0.49
N CYS A 71 2.30 -1.99 0.67
CA CYS A 71 0.98 -2.28 1.24
C CYS A 71 0.19 -3.24 0.36
N SER A 72 0.25 -3.07 -0.97
CA SER A 72 -0.40 -3.98 -1.90
C SER A 72 0.20 -5.39 -1.85
N GLU A 73 1.52 -5.49 -1.70
CA GLU A 73 2.21 -6.78 -1.55
C GLU A 73 1.79 -7.48 -0.25
N PHE A 74 1.72 -6.75 0.86
CA PHE A 74 1.25 -7.32 2.12
C PHE A 74 -0.19 -7.82 2.02
N ASP A 75 -1.07 -7.07 1.37
CA ASP A 75 -2.44 -7.50 1.14
C ASP A 75 -2.45 -8.84 0.37
N THR A 76 -1.74 -8.91 -0.74
CA THR A 76 -1.63 -10.11 -1.57
C THR A 76 -1.02 -11.29 -0.79
N ASP A 77 0.07 -11.04 -0.07
CA ASP A 77 0.78 -12.07 0.68
C ASP A 77 -0.07 -12.65 1.82
N LEU A 78 -0.80 -11.78 2.53
CA LEU A 78 -1.69 -12.23 3.60
C LEU A 78 -2.83 -13.08 3.06
N ARG A 79 -3.40 -12.72 1.92
CA ARG A 79 -4.46 -13.50 1.29
C ARG A 79 -3.95 -14.84 0.79
N ALA A 80 -2.75 -14.88 0.20
CA ALA A 80 -2.12 -16.10 -0.27
C ALA A 80 -1.80 -17.04 0.90
N ALA A 81 -1.25 -16.50 1.99
CA ALA A 81 -0.94 -17.27 3.19
C ALA A 81 -2.21 -17.85 3.81
N THR A 82 -3.28 -17.07 3.87
CA THR A 82 -4.57 -17.51 4.39
C THR A 82 -5.14 -18.65 3.56
N ALA A 83 -5.10 -18.52 2.24
CA ALA A 83 -5.59 -19.56 1.33
C ALA A 83 -4.80 -20.86 1.48
N ALA A 84 -3.47 -20.77 1.54
CA ALA A 84 -2.59 -21.93 1.72
C ALA A 84 -2.84 -22.63 3.06
N HIS A 85 -2.99 -21.86 4.13
CA HIS A 85 -3.27 -22.40 5.46
C HIS A 85 -4.64 -23.08 5.50
N ARG A 86 -5.64 -22.47 4.89
CA ARG A 86 -6.99 -23.03 4.82
C ARG A 86 -7.02 -24.33 4.03
N GLU A 87 -6.31 -24.41 2.92
CA GLU A 87 -6.16 -25.65 2.14
C GLU A 87 -5.50 -26.77 2.95
N ALA A 88 -4.47 -26.42 3.72
CA ALA A 88 -3.80 -27.40 4.59
C ALA A 88 -4.75 -27.92 5.67
N ASP A 89 -5.56 -27.05 6.28
CA ASP A 89 -6.54 -27.43 7.27
C ASP A 89 -7.61 -28.37 6.69
N GLU A 90 -8.13 -28.05 5.51
CA GLU A 90 -9.13 -28.86 4.82
C GLU A 90 -8.56 -30.23 4.46
N ALA A 91 -7.33 -30.29 3.98
CA ALA A 91 -6.65 -31.54 3.65
C ALA A 91 -6.45 -32.40 4.91
N ALA A 92 -6.11 -31.78 6.04
CA ALA A 92 -5.98 -32.50 7.30
C ALA A 92 -7.31 -33.07 7.79
N GLU A 93 -8.38 -32.30 7.67
CA GLU A 93 -9.73 -32.76 8.03
C GLU A 93 -10.18 -33.94 7.16
N ALA A 94 -9.87 -33.89 5.87
CA ALA A 94 -10.27 -34.93 4.93
C ALA A 94 -9.59 -36.28 5.21
N ARG A 95 -8.50 -36.32 5.95
CA ARG A 95 -7.77 -37.52 6.32
C ARG A 95 -8.36 -38.23 7.53
N PHE A 96 -9.19 -37.55 8.26
CA PHE A 96 -9.82 -38.09 9.45
C PHE A 96 -11.32 -38.31 9.24
#